data_495cfb0e81c972233a96663ab7d0ca60
#
_entry.id   495cfb0e81c972233a96663ab7d0ca60
#
_cell.length_a   1.000
_cell.length_b   1.000
_cell.length_c   1.000
_cell.angle_alpha   90.00
_cell.angle_beta   90.00
_cell.angle_gamma   90.00
#
_symmetry.space_group_name_H-M   'P 1'
#
loop_
_entity.id
_entity.type
_entity.pdbx_description
1 polymer ?
#
loop_
_entity_poly.entity_id
_entity_poly.type
_entity_poly.pdbx_seq_one_letter_code
_entity_poly.pdbx_strand_id
1 'polypeptide(L)'
;RLDSTTRSPIYASFQEMLVGVATIRAYGMSERFMAENLRKINANQRCYYPSVSLYRWLAVRMEFMSVLIVFATTMLGVASLLTGKGDAGLVGLSISYAMQSTQQINWMLRMECDLENSMCNYVRIQEYEQLTPEAPDVIEDNRPERSWPMEGTVEFKNYSTRYREGLDLVLKDVSFAVKPSEKVGIVGRTGAGKSSLTLALFRIIEAAEGQILLDGEDIAQYGLFDVRSKLSIIPQDPVLFAGTVRENLDPFNTYSDQDIWQALEHARLADFVRTKDERLEFVVTQGGENFSVGQRQLICLARALLKRAKVLVLDEATAAIDPESDAIIQDSIRKEFKDCTVLTIAHRLNTIVDSDRILVLDQGQVAEFDTPSALLAKEGGLFKSLWESASEN
;
A
#
# COMPACT_ATOMS: atom_id res chain seq x y z
N ARG A 1 -20.16 -16.05 11.12
CA ARG A 1 -19.73 -14.64 11.32
C ARG A 1 -18.88 -14.46 12.59
N LEU A 2 -19.39 -14.85 13.79
CA LEU A 2 -18.64 -14.71 15.06
C LEU A 2 -17.32 -15.51 15.05
N ASP A 3 -17.31 -16.74 14.53
CA ASP A 3 -16.10 -17.55 14.38
C ASP A 3 -15.04 -16.82 13.52
N SER A 4 -15.42 -16.29 12.37
CA SER A 4 -14.52 -15.55 11.48
C SER A 4 -13.95 -14.30 12.18
N THR A 5 -14.79 -13.52 12.87
CA THR A 5 -14.37 -12.29 13.57
C THR A 5 -13.41 -12.58 14.72
N THR A 6 -13.64 -13.70 15.48
CA THR A 6 -12.77 -14.08 16.62
C THR A 6 -11.49 -14.80 16.18
N ARG A 7 -11.40 -15.27 14.95
CA ARG A 7 -10.21 -15.89 14.35
C ARG A 7 -9.15 -14.88 13.97
N SER A 8 -9.55 -13.72 13.46
CA SER A 8 -8.64 -12.66 13.01
C SER A 8 -7.60 -12.23 14.06
N PRO A 9 -7.96 -11.99 15.36
CA PRO A 9 -6.99 -11.63 16.39
C PRO A 9 -5.91 -12.70 16.67
N ILE A 10 -6.17 -13.98 16.34
CA ILE A 10 -5.19 -15.06 16.49
C ILE A 10 -4.08 -14.88 15.45
N TYR A 11 -4.45 -14.65 14.19
CA TYR A 11 -3.48 -14.45 13.12
C TYR A 11 -2.69 -13.14 13.29
N ALA A 12 -3.36 -12.06 13.70
CA ALA A 12 -2.69 -10.80 13.99
C ALA A 12 -1.63 -10.97 15.10
N SER A 13 -1.99 -11.63 16.22
CA SER A 13 -1.05 -11.92 17.29
C SER A 13 0.10 -12.81 16.86
N PHE A 14 -0.16 -13.79 16.00
CA PHE A 14 0.87 -14.66 15.46
C PHE A 14 1.86 -13.87 14.59
N GLN A 15 1.37 -12.99 13.73
CA GLN A 15 2.21 -12.13 12.90
C GLN A 15 3.05 -11.16 13.75
N GLU A 16 2.47 -10.55 14.79
CA GLU A 16 3.21 -9.72 15.75
C GLU A 16 4.34 -10.51 16.43
N MET A 17 4.07 -11.75 16.83
CA MET A 17 5.10 -12.62 17.44
C MET A 17 6.20 -12.99 16.46
N LEU A 18 5.90 -13.21 15.18
CA LEU A 18 6.92 -13.50 14.16
C LEU A 18 7.83 -12.30 13.92
N VAL A 19 7.25 -11.10 13.76
CA VAL A 19 8.03 -9.86 13.56
C VAL A 19 8.84 -9.52 14.82
N GLY A 20 8.23 -9.68 16.00
CA GLY A 20 8.84 -9.33 17.29
C GLY A 20 9.65 -10.45 17.95
N VAL A 21 9.96 -11.57 17.26
CA VAL A 21 10.57 -12.76 17.88
C VAL A 21 11.88 -12.47 18.60
N ALA A 22 12.74 -11.61 18.04
CA ALA A 22 14.01 -11.22 18.65
C ALA A 22 13.78 -10.48 19.97
N THR A 23 12.85 -9.54 19.99
CA THR A 23 12.48 -8.77 21.18
C THR A 23 11.86 -9.66 22.25
N ILE A 24 10.92 -10.53 21.88
CA ILE A 24 10.25 -11.46 22.82
C ILE A 24 11.29 -12.37 23.50
N ARG A 25 12.26 -12.88 22.73
CA ARG A 25 13.34 -13.72 23.25
C ARG A 25 14.31 -12.93 24.13
N ALA A 26 14.69 -11.71 23.72
CA ALA A 26 15.59 -10.86 24.50
C ALA A 26 15.00 -10.50 25.87
N TYR A 27 13.70 -10.26 25.95
CA TYR A 27 13.02 -9.96 27.21
C TYR A 27 12.54 -11.22 27.97
N GLY A 28 12.74 -12.45 27.45
CA GLY A 28 12.31 -13.69 28.10
C GLY A 28 10.79 -13.83 28.25
N MET A 29 9.98 -13.17 27.41
CA MET A 29 8.52 -13.05 27.54
C MET A 29 7.75 -14.14 26.79
N SER A 30 8.38 -15.21 26.34
CA SER A 30 7.74 -16.26 25.53
C SER A 30 6.50 -16.88 26.16
N GLU A 31 6.53 -17.17 27.46
CA GLU A 31 5.40 -17.75 28.19
C GLU A 31 4.19 -16.81 28.25
N ARG A 32 4.43 -15.51 28.44
CA ARG A 32 3.37 -14.50 28.46
C ARG A 32 2.65 -14.42 27.11
N PHE A 33 3.39 -14.35 26.01
CA PHE A 33 2.82 -14.29 24.66
C PHE A 33 2.08 -15.59 24.30
N MET A 34 2.60 -16.74 24.73
CA MET A 34 1.91 -18.02 24.57
C MET A 34 0.58 -18.04 25.32
N ALA A 35 0.56 -17.61 26.59
CA ALA A 35 -0.66 -17.54 27.39
C ALA A 35 -1.70 -16.58 26.80
N GLU A 36 -1.26 -15.45 26.24
CA GLU A 36 -2.14 -14.49 25.58
C GLU A 36 -2.74 -15.06 24.30
N ASN A 37 -1.93 -15.74 23.46
CA ASN A 37 -2.44 -16.40 22.26
C ASN A 37 -3.41 -17.52 22.59
N LEU A 38 -3.15 -18.30 23.65
CA LEU A 38 -4.08 -19.32 24.15
C LEU A 38 -5.44 -18.73 24.57
N ARG A 39 -5.46 -17.55 25.18
CA ARG A 39 -6.72 -16.84 25.49
C ARG A 39 -7.49 -16.49 24.21
N LYS A 40 -6.81 -16.00 23.17
CA LYS A 40 -7.42 -15.68 21.88
C LYS A 40 -7.98 -16.94 21.21
N ILE A 41 -7.23 -18.04 21.23
CA ILE A 41 -7.68 -19.35 20.73
C ILE A 41 -8.92 -19.84 21.51
N ASN A 42 -8.89 -19.76 22.84
CA ASN A 42 -10.02 -20.16 23.66
C ASN A 42 -11.26 -19.29 23.41
N ALA A 43 -11.08 -17.99 23.18
CA ALA A 43 -12.19 -17.09 22.81
C ALA A 43 -12.82 -17.50 21.46
N ASN A 44 -12.02 -17.86 20.47
CA ASN A 44 -12.51 -18.38 19.20
C ASN A 44 -13.21 -19.73 19.39
N GLN A 45 -12.65 -20.65 20.17
CA GLN A 45 -13.26 -21.97 20.43
C GLN A 45 -14.62 -21.85 21.11
N ARG A 46 -14.86 -20.86 21.98
CA ARG A 46 -16.17 -20.57 22.55
C ARG A 46 -17.22 -20.17 21.50
N CYS A 47 -16.81 -19.66 20.36
CA CYS A 47 -17.71 -19.34 19.24
C CYS A 47 -17.82 -20.51 18.25
N TYR A 48 -16.72 -21.20 17.98
CA TYR A 48 -16.66 -22.32 17.04
C TYR A 48 -17.42 -23.54 17.52
N TYR A 49 -17.21 -23.97 18.77
CA TYR A 49 -17.86 -25.17 19.33
C TYR A 49 -19.39 -25.09 19.30
N PRO A 50 -20.06 -24.00 19.74
CA PRO A 50 -21.50 -23.86 19.61
C PRO A 50 -21.99 -23.92 18.16
N SER A 51 -21.25 -23.37 17.23
CA SER A 51 -21.57 -23.44 15.79
C SER A 51 -21.64 -24.89 15.32
N VAL A 52 -20.59 -25.67 15.57
CA VAL A 52 -20.57 -27.09 15.23
C VAL A 52 -21.68 -27.85 15.94
N SER A 53 -21.92 -27.56 17.22
CA SER A 53 -22.98 -28.20 18.02
C SER A 53 -24.37 -27.91 17.45
N LEU A 54 -24.64 -26.68 17.02
CA LEU A 54 -25.90 -26.30 16.38
C LEU A 54 -26.13 -27.04 15.06
N TYR A 55 -25.09 -27.20 14.24
CA TYR A 55 -25.19 -27.99 13.01
C TYR A 55 -25.53 -29.46 13.31
N ARG A 56 -24.90 -30.06 14.33
CA ARG A 56 -25.19 -31.44 14.75
C ARG A 56 -26.60 -31.56 15.35
N TRP A 57 -27.00 -30.60 16.16
CA TRP A 57 -28.36 -30.56 16.72
C TRP A 57 -29.43 -30.48 15.61
N LEU A 58 -29.22 -29.61 14.62
CA LEU A 58 -30.11 -29.50 13.48
C LEU A 58 -30.19 -30.83 12.70
N ALA A 59 -29.03 -31.42 12.38
CA ALA A 59 -28.97 -32.69 11.69
C ALA A 59 -29.77 -33.79 12.39
N VAL A 60 -29.62 -33.95 13.70
CA VAL A 60 -30.39 -34.95 14.50
C VAL A 60 -31.89 -34.67 14.46
N ARG A 61 -32.31 -33.39 14.52
CA ARG A 61 -33.73 -33.02 14.41
C ARG A 61 -34.31 -33.35 13.04
N MET A 62 -33.58 -33.06 12.01
CA MET A 62 -34.00 -33.37 10.63
C MET A 62 -34.08 -34.86 10.39
N GLU A 63 -33.13 -35.63 10.91
CA GLU A 63 -33.17 -37.08 10.83
C GLU A 63 -34.36 -37.69 11.56
N PHE A 64 -34.66 -37.17 12.74
CA PHE A 64 -35.87 -37.59 13.49
C PHE A 64 -37.16 -37.29 12.72
N MET A 65 -37.30 -36.07 12.13
CA MET A 65 -38.45 -35.74 11.29
C MET A 65 -38.55 -36.67 10.07
N SER A 66 -37.44 -37.01 9.50
CA SER A 66 -37.35 -37.96 8.38
C SER A 66 -37.87 -39.33 8.71
N VAL A 67 -37.46 -39.88 9.86
CA VAL A 67 -37.92 -41.17 10.33
C VAL A 67 -39.44 -41.15 10.54
N LEU A 68 -39.99 -40.05 11.10
CA LEU A 68 -41.44 -39.91 11.24
C LEU A 68 -42.18 -39.89 9.88
N ILE A 69 -41.63 -39.20 8.86
CA ILE A 69 -42.21 -39.17 7.52
C ILE A 69 -42.21 -40.57 6.91
N VAL A 70 -41.09 -41.29 6.96
CA VAL A 70 -40.97 -42.65 6.44
C VAL A 70 -41.92 -43.59 7.19
N PHE A 71 -41.99 -43.49 8.51
CA PHE A 71 -42.91 -44.27 9.32
C PHE A 71 -44.37 -44.01 8.95
N ALA A 72 -44.79 -42.76 8.86
CA ALA A 72 -46.13 -42.36 8.46
C ALA A 72 -46.46 -42.88 7.03
N THR A 73 -45.56 -42.72 6.09
CA THR A 73 -45.75 -43.19 4.70
C THR A 73 -45.88 -44.72 4.68
N THR A 74 -45.09 -45.41 5.44
CA THR A 74 -45.16 -46.89 5.54
C THR A 74 -46.49 -47.34 6.15
N MET A 75 -46.93 -46.72 7.27
CA MET A 75 -48.20 -47.04 7.94
C MET A 75 -49.40 -46.78 7.05
N LEU A 76 -49.44 -45.63 6.32
CA LEU A 76 -50.51 -45.32 5.39
C LEU A 76 -50.49 -46.27 4.18
N GLY A 77 -49.31 -46.66 3.70
CA GLY A 77 -49.16 -47.64 2.64
C GLY A 77 -49.70 -49.01 3.04
N VAL A 78 -49.33 -49.50 4.23
CA VAL A 78 -49.86 -50.80 4.73
C VAL A 78 -51.38 -50.73 4.95
N ALA A 79 -51.90 -49.63 5.52
CA ALA A 79 -53.35 -49.44 5.69
C ALA A 79 -54.08 -49.46 4.36
N SER A 80 -53.54 -48.84 3.32
CA SER A 80 -54.06 -48.83 1.96
C SER A 80 -54.12 -50.23 1.35
N LEU A 81 -53.08 -51.02 1.55
CA LEU A 81 -53.08 -52.44 1.10
C LEU A 81 -54.10 -53.33 1.80
N LEU A 82 -54.23 -53.15 3.16
CA LEU A 82 -55.19 -53.91 3.95
C LEU A 82 -56.66 -53.58 3.60
N THR A 83 -56.97 -52.34 3.14
CA THR A 83 -58.27 -51.93 2.68
C THR A 83 -58.56 -52.31 1.23
N GLY A 84 -57.66 -52.97 0.54
CA GLY A 84 -57.78 -53.39 -0.85
C GLY A 84 -57.77 -52.25 -1.86
N LYS A 85 -57.39 -51.05 -1.47
CA LYS A 85 -57.34 -49.86 -2.33
C LYS A 85 -55.94 -49.50 -2.84
N GLY A 86 -54.89 -50.19 -2.32
CA GLY A 86 -53.49 -49.91 -2.62
C GLY A 86 -52.86 -50.90 -3.58
N ASP A 87 -51.89 -50.39 -4.36
CA ASP A 87 -50.97 -51.19 -5.17
C ASP A 87 -49.64 -51.31 -4.44
N ALA A 88 -49.13 -52.54 -4.27
CA ALA A 88 -47.87 -52.84 -3.55
C ALA A 88 -46.66 -52.09 -4.21
N GLY A 89 -46.67 -51.97 -5.57
CA GLY A 89 -45.64 -51.26 -6.29
C GLY A 89 -45.61 -49.75 -5.96
N LEU A 90 -46.76 -49.10 -5.90
CA LEU A 90 -46.89 -47.69 -5.55
C LEU A 90 -46.50 -47.44 -4.08
N VAL A 91 -46.83 -48.33 -3.15
CA VAL A 91 -46.41 -48.23 -1.75
C VAL A 91 -44.88 -48.31 -1.64
N GLY A 92 -44.25 -49.28 -2.32
CA GLY A 92 -42.78 -49.42 -2.34
C GLY A 92 -42.10 -48.15 -2.93
N LEU A 93 -42.65 -47.66 -4.02
CA LEU A 93 -42.17 -46.43 -4.63
C LEU A 93 -42.27 -45.22 -3.70
N SER A 94 -43.45 -45.06 -3.02
CA SER A 94 -43.66 -43.96 -2.07
C SER A 94 -42.68 -43.98 -0.89
N ILE A 95 -42.36 -45.16 -0.34
CA ILE A 95 -41.36 -45.32 0.73
C ILE A 95 -39.98 -44.96 0.22
N SER A 96 -39.59 -45.38 -0.99
CA SER A 96 -38.32 -45.07 -1.58
C SER A 96 -38.15 -43.55 -1.81
N TYR A 97 -39.17 -42.87 -2.31
CA TYR A 97 -39.15 -41.42 -2.46
C TYR A 97 -39.14 -40.66 -1.13
N ALA A 98 -39.87 -41.16 -0.10
CA ALA A 98 -39.82 -40.58 1.24
C ALA A 98 -38.40 -40.61 1.82
N MET A 99 -37.68 -41.73 1.67
CA MET A 99 -36.30 -41.86 2.12
C MET A 99 -35.38 -40.94 1.33
N GLN A 100 -35.53 -40.82 0.02
CA GLN A 100 -34.70 -39.99 -0.85
C GLN A 100 -34.96 -38.48 -0.62
N SER A 101 -36.20 -38.05 -0.44
CA SER A 101 -36.58 -36.68 -0.17
C SER A 101 -35.95 -36.14 1.09
N THR A 102 -35.77 -36.97 2.12
CA THR A 102 -35.10 -36.60 3.35
C THR A 102 -33.65 -36.19 3.14
N GLN A 103 -32.93 -36.93 2.33
CA GLN A 103 -31.52 -36.60 2.03
C GLN A 103 -31.43 -35.27 1.26
N GLN A 104 -32.38 -35.03 0.34
CA GLN A 104 -32.46 -33.79 -0.45
C GLN A 104 -32.73 -32.56 0.46
N ILE A 105 -33.61 -32.68 1.46
CA ILE A 105 -33.90 -31.58 2.39
C ILE A 105 -32.66 -31.24 3.22
N ASN A 106 -31.94 -32.23 3.73
CA ASN A 106 -30.74 -32.06 4.50
C ASN A 106 -29.63 -31.36 3.65
N TRP A 107 -29.52 -31.74 2.39
CA TRP A 107 -28.58 -31.11 1.45
C TRP A 107 -28.97 -29.65 1.17
N MET A 108 -30.26 -29.38 0.92
CA MET A 108 -30.79 -28.02 0.66
C MET A 108 -30.51 -27.07 1.83
N LEU A 109 -30.75 -27.49 3.08
CA LEU A 109 -30.48 -26.68 4.26
C LEU A 109 -28.98 -26.33 4.41
N ARG A 110 -28.09 -27.27 4.07
CA ARG A 110 -26.64 -26.97 4.06
C ARG A 110 -26.31 -25.94 3.00
N MET A 111 -26.83 -26.09 1.79
CA MET A 111 -26.59 -25.16 0.71
C MET A 111 -27.11 -23.76 1.02
N GLU A 112 -28.25 -23.65 1.73
CA GLU A 112 -28.79 -22.37 2.18
C GLU A 112 -27.84 -21.67 3.17
N CYS A 113 -27.33 -22.40 4.17
CA CYS A 113 -26.34 -21.85 5.11
C CYS A 113 -25.02 -21.46 4.44
N ASP A 114 -24.55 -22.24 3.49
CA ASP A 114 -23.34 -21.94 2.73
C ASP A 114 -23.52 -20.77 1.79
N LEU A 115 -24.70 -20.64 1.19
CA LEU A 115 -25.08 -19.49 0.36
C LEU A 115 -25.10 -18.21 1.19
N GLU A 116 -25.70 -18.23 2.38
CA GLU A 116 -25.77 -17.07 3.29
C GLU A 116 -24.36 -16.61 3.70
N ASN A 117 -23.47 -17.55 4.01
CA ASN A 117 -22.06 -17.22 4.28
C ASN A 117 -21.33 -16.65 3.06
N SER A 118 -21.59 -17.18 1.87
CA SER A 118 -20.99 -16.71 0.62
C SER A 118 -21.50 -15.33 0.24
N MET A 119 -22.78 -15.01 0.51
CA MET A 119 -23.34 -13.67 0.30
C MET A 119 -22.63 -12.59 1.14
N CYS A 120 -22.15 -12.92 2.34
CA CYS A 120 -21.31 -11.98 3.10
C CYS A 120 -20.01 -11.62 2.39
N ASN A 121 -19.41 -12.57 1.67
CA ASN A 121 -18.21 -12.31 0.88
C ASN A 121 -18.55 -11.47 -0.38
N TYR A 122 -19.68 -11.74 -1.01
CA TYR A 122 -20.17 -10.94 -2.15
C TYR A 122 -20.40 -9.48 -1.77
N VAL A 123 -21.05 -9.23 -0.61
CA VAL A 123 -21.26 -7.85 -0.12
C VAL A 123 -19.92 -7.14 0.09
N ARG A 124 -18.91 -7.82 0.64
CA ARG A 124 -17.58 -7.22 0.78
C ARG A 124 -16.94 -6.86 -0.56
N ILE A 125 -17.06 -7.73 -1.56
CA ILE A 125 -16.55 -7.44 -2.92
C ILE A 125 -17.26 -6.22 -3.48
N GLN A 126 -18.59 -6.15 -3.33
CA GLN A 126 -19.39 -5.03 -3.79
C GLN A 126 -19.03 -3.71 -3.07
N GLU A 127 -18.71 -3.76 -1.77
CA GLU A 127 -18.19 -2.59 -1.05
C GLU A 127 -16.89 -2.07 -1.66
N TYR A 128 -15.97 -2.96 -2.10
CA TYR A 128 -14.74 -2.57 -2.79
C TYR A 128 -15.02 -1.98 -4.19
N GLU A 129 -15.99 -2.51 -4.93
CA GLU A 129 -16.39 -1.96 -6.25
C GLU A 129 -16.98 -0.56 -6.14
N GLN A 130 -17.58 -0.22 -5.00
CA GLN A 130 -18.19 1.09 -4.74
C GLN A 130 -17.20 2.14 -4.20
N LEU A 131 -15.92 1.77 -3.97
CA LEU A 131 -14.93 2.76 -3.58
C LEU A 131 -14.78 3.80 -4.69
N THR A 132 -14.65 5.06 -4.27
CA THR A 132 -14.36 6.16 -5.21
C THR A 132 -12.99 5.92 -5.84
N PRO A 133 -12.91 5.74 -7.18
CA PRO A 133 -11.64 5.57 -7.86
C PRO A 133 -10.83 6.88 -7.83
N GLU A 134 -9.53 6.77 -8.09
CA GLU A 134 -8.69 7.94 -8.39
C GLU A 134 -9.19 8.66 -9.65
N ALA A 135 -8.65 9.85 -9.93
CA ALA A 135 -8.89 10.55 -11.18
C ALA A 135 -8.47 9.67 -12.39
N PRO A 136 -9.00 9.91 -13.60
CA PRO A 136 -8.68 9.12 -14.78
C PRO A 136 -7.17 9.08 -15.07
N ASP A 137 -6.66 7.91 -15.45
CA ASP A 137 -5.24 7.76 -15.83
C ASP A 137 -4.89 8.62 -17.05
N VAL A 138 -5.78 8.69 -18.04
CA VAL A 138 -5.62 9.44 -19.27
C VAL A 138 -6.90 10.20 -19.57
N ILE A 139 -6.78 11.48 -19.92
CA ILE A 139 -7.85 12.34 -20.40
C ILE A 139 -7.56 12.63 -21.87
N GLU A 140 -8.22 11.91 -22.79
CA GLU A 140 -7.93 11.96 -24.22
C GLU A 140 -8.06 13.37 -24.83
N ASP A 141 -9.05 14.14 -24.36
CA ASP A 141 -9.32 15.49 -24.84
C ASP A 141 -8.35 16.56 -24.26
N ASN A 142 -7.57 16.21 -23.25
CA ASN A 142 -6.67 17.14 -22.58
C ASN A 142 -5.34 16.45 -22.20
N ARG A 143 -4.60 16.04 -23.21
CA ARG A 143 -3.25 15.49 -23.01
C ARG A 143 -2.20 16.58 -23.16
N PRO A 144 -1.20 16.64 -22.26
CA PRO A 144 -0.11 17.58 -22.39
C PRO A 144 0.72 17.29 -23.65
N GLU A 145 1.42 18.29 -24.15
CA GLU A 145 2.37 18.10 -25.23
C GLU A 145 3.46 17.09 -24.83
N ARG A 146 3.99 16.35 -25.79
CA ARG A 146 5.04 15.33 -25.53
C ARG A 146 6.28 15.92 -24.85
N SER A 147 6.61 17.17 -25.16
CA SER A 147 7.73 17.91 -24.59
C SER A 147 7.48 18.44 -23.18
N TRP A 148 6.25 18.46 -22.72
CA TRP A 148 5.88 18.91 -21.38
C TRP A 148 6.33 17.91 -20.30
N PRO A 149 6.85 18.38 -19.12
CA PRO A 149 7.33 19.73 -18.85
C PRO A 149 8.68 19.99 -19.52
N MET A 150 8.90 21.20 -20.02
CA MET A 150 10.15 21.59 -20.68
C MET A 150 11.20 22.08 -19.69
N GLU A 151 10.77 22.91 -18.73
CA GLU A 151 11.65 23.60 -17.79
C GLU A 151 11.62 22.93 -16.41
N GLY A 152 10.48 22.37 -16.00
CA GLY A 152 10.28 21.73 -14.71
C GLY A 152 10.07 22.73 -13.57
N THR A 153 9.39 23.86 -13.84
CA THR A 153 8.95 24.78 -12.78
C THR A 153 7.82 24.15 -11.97
N VAL A 154 7.85 24.29 -10.66
CA VAL A 154 6.80 23.80 -9.76
C VAL A 154 6.26 24.96 -8.93
N GLU A 155 4.96 25.20 -9.00
CA GLU A 155 4.32 26.26 -8.22
C GLU A 155 3.10 25.73 -7.48
N PHE A 156 3.04 25.97 -6.18
CA PHE A 156 1.86 25.75 -5.35
C PHE A 156 1.16 27.08 -5.16
N LYS A 157 -0.17 27.13 -5.44
CA LYS A 157 -1.00 28.34 -5.31
C LYS A 157 -2.14 28.08 -4.35
N ASN A 158 -2.06 28.66 -3.15
CA ASN A 158 -3.09 28.56 -2.09
C ASN A 158 -3.54 27.11 -1.87
N TYR A 159 -2.61 26.16 -1.96
CA TYR A 159 -2.89 24.74 -1.97
C TYR A 159 -3.22 24.24 -0.58
N SER A 160 -4.39 23.62 -0.44
CA SER A 160 -4.84 22.96 0.79
C SER A 160 -5.29 21.54 0.48
N THR A 161 -4.95 20.59 1.34
CA THR A 161 -5.36 19.20 1.16
C THR A 161 -5.58 18.48 2.47
N ARG A 162 -6.36 17.40 2.41
CA ARG A 162 -6.64 16.45 3.50
C ARG A 162 -6.52 15.02 3.00
N TYR A 163 -6.23 14.08 3.88
CA TYR A 163 -6.12 12.66 3.48
C TYR A 163 -7.47 12.03 3.12
N ARG A 164 -8.57 12.47 3.75
CA ARG A 164 -9.95 12.01 3.49
C ARG A 164 -10.93 13.11 3.83
N GLU A 165 -12.09 13.08 3.19
CA GLU A 165 -13.21 13.92 3.58
C GLU A 165 -13.55 13.74 5.07
N GLY A 166 -13.83 14.83 5.76
CA GLY A 166 -14.11 14.87 7.19
C GLY A 166 -12.89 14.92 8.12
N LEU A 167 -11.65 14.81 7.59
CA LEU A 167 -10.44 15.05 8.36
C LEU A 167 -9.97 16.50 8.24
N ASP A 168 -9.19 16.93 9.21
CA ASP A 168 -8.54 18.26 9.19
C ASP A 168 -7.57 18.39 8.01
N LEU A 169 -7.36 19.63 7.56
CA LEU A 169 -6.38 19.96 6.55
C LEU A 169 -4.97 19.67 7.05
N VAL A 170 -4.20 18.93 6.26
CA VAL A 170 -2.79 18.61 6.53
C VAL A 170 -1.86 19.66 5.92
N LEU A 171 -2.19 20.16 4.73
CA LEU A 171 -1.60 21.36 4.13
C LEU A 171 -2.67 22.46 4.10
N LYS A 172 -2.27 23.69 4.44
CA LYS A 172 -3.16 24.83 4.63
C LYS A 172 -2.59 26.04 3.93
N ASP A 173 -3.21 26.45 2.83
CA ASP A 173 -2.84 27.65 2.08
C ASP A 173 -1.35 27.72 1.73
N VAL A 174 -0.81 26.61 1.24
CA VAL A 174 0.59 26.49 0.87
C VAL A 174 0.82 27.20 -0.47
N SER A 175 1.70 28.21 -0.47
CA SER A 175 2.06 28.98 -1.66
C SER A 175 3.58 29.18 -1.75
N PHE A 176 4.19 28.65 -2.81
CA PHE A 176 5.59 28.85 -3.15
C PHE A 176 5.84 28.48 -4.60
N ALA A 177 6.93 29.00 -5.18
CA ALA A 177 7.32 28.71 -6.55
C ALA A 177 8.80 28.31 -6.60
N VAL A 178 9.07 27.24 -7.34
CA VAL A 178 10.42 26.70 -7.60
C VAL A 178 10.79 26.96 -9.05
N LYS A 179 11.98 27.51 -9.27
CA LYS A 179 12.50 27.87 -10.60
C LYS A 179 13.00 26.61 -11.34
N PRO A 180 13.20 26.72 -12.67
CA PRO A 180 13.82 25.64 -13.44
C PRO A 180 15.18 25.24 -12.86
N SER A 181 15.43 23.95 -12.78
CA SER A 181 16.70 23.36 -12.32
C SER A 181 17.13 23.75 -10.90
N GLU A 182 16.23 24.36 -10.13
CA GLU A 182 16.50 24.79 -8.75
C GLU A 182 16.49 23.58 -7.80
N LYS A 183 17.39 23.61 -6.81
CA LYS A 183 17.48 22.62 -5.74
C LYS A 183 16.86 23.20 -4.46
N VAL A 184 15.72 22.67 -4.05
CA VAL A 184 14.98 23.16 -2.87
C VAL A 184 15.00 22.11 -1.78
N GLY A 185 15.55 22.44 -0.63
CA GLY A 185 15.45 21.64 0.59
C GLY A 185 14.12 21.89 1.32
N ILE A 186 13.41 20.84 1.72
CA ILE A 186 12.14 20.93 2.46
C ILE A 186 12.37 20.42 3.86
N VAL A 187 12.16 21.28 4.85
CA VAL A 187 12.36 20.95 6.27
C VAL A 187 11.15 21.30 7.11
N GLY A 188 11.11 20.77 8.31
CA GLY A 188 10.06 21.01 9.28
C GLY A 188 9.98 19.88 10.31
N ARG A 189 9.31 20.12 11.40
CA ARG A 189 9.11 19.10 12.44
C ARG A 189 8.33 17.89 11.91
N THR A 190 8.42 16.76 12.61
CA THR A 190 7.57 15.60 12.31
C THR A 190 6.10 16.01 12.37
N GLY A 191 5.32 15.65 11.33
CA GLY A 191 3.92 16.09 11.22
C GLY A 191 3.71 17.48 10.60
N ALA A 192 4.76 18.20 10.17
CA ALA A 192 4.62 19.51 9.54
C ALA A 192 4.03 19.49 8.11
N GLY A 193 3.83 18.30 7.51
CA GLY A 193 3.25 18.17 6.16
C GLY A 193 4.23 17.90 5.04
N LYS A 194 5.51 17.63 5.33
CA LYS A 194 6.54 17.38 4.29
C LYS A 194 6.19 16.27 3.30
N SER A 195 5.91 15.08 3.81
CA SER A 195 5.53 13.94 2.96
C SER A 195 4.18 14.15 2.27
N SER A 196 3.26 14.91 2.90
CA SER A 196 1.98 15.27 2.27
C SER A 196 2.16 16.15 1.05
N LEU A 197 3.20 17.00 1.03
CA LEU A 197 3.54 17.83 -0.13
C LEU A 197 3.98 16.95 -1.33
N THR A 198 4.77 15.90 -1.07
CA THR A 198 5.12 14.92 -2.10
C THR A 198 3.89 14.18 -2.61
N LEU A 199 3.04 13.68 -1.70
CA LEU A 199 1.80 12.99 -2.09
C LEU A 199 0.88 13.87 -2.93
N ALA A 200 0.81 15.17 -2.59
CA ALA A 200 0.05 16.16 -3.36
C ALA A 200 0.62 16.36 -4.77
N LEU A 201 1.94 16.51 -4.91
CA LEU A 201 2.60 16.69 -6.22
C LEU A 201 2.38 15.48 -7.13
N PHE A 202 2.38 14.26 -6.60
CA PHE A 202 2.08 13.04 -7.33
C PHE A 202 0.57 12.75 -7.46
N ARG A 203 -0.29 13.66 -6.97
CA ARG A 203 -1.75 13.49 -6.97
C ARG A 203 -2.19 12.14 -6.37
N ILE A 204 -1.53 11.70 -5.30
CA ILE A 204 -2.00 10.58 -4.47
C ILE A 204 -3.08 11.09 -3.51
N ILE A 205 -2.97 12.36 -3.11
CA ILE A 205 -3.99 13.12 -2.40
C ILE A 205 -4.35 14.34 -3.27
N GLU A 206 -5.64 14.55 -3.50
CA GLU A 206 -6.12 15.65 -4.34
C GLU A 206 -6.30 16.95 -3.54
N ALA A 207 -6.36 18.07 -4.25
CA ALA A 207 -6.59 19.38 -3.66
C ALA A 207 -7.98 19.45 -3.01
N ALA A 208 -8.05 20.01 -1.78
CA ALA A 208 -9.30 20.50 -1.23
C ALA A 208 -9.57 21.93 -1.74
N GLU A 209 -8.50 22.73 -1.86
CA GLU A 209 -8.53 24.11 -2.38
C GLU A 209 -7.17 24.42 -3.02
N GLY A 210 -7.16 25.39 -3.97
CA GLY A 210 -5.95 25.80 -4.67
C GLY A 210 -5.52 24.85 -5.78
N GLN A 211 -4.30 25.02 -6.29
CA GLN A 211 -3.79 24.25 -7.43
C GLN A 211 -2.27 24.09 -7.37
N ILE A 212 -1.77 23.09 -8.08
CA ILE A 212 -0.34 22.87 -8.31
C ILE A 212 -0.09 23.05 -9.80
N LEU A 213 0.83 23.92 -10.14
CA LEU A 213 1.23 24.17 -11.52
C LEU A 213 2.58 23.53 -11.80
N LEU A 214 2.70 22.89 -12.96
CA LEU A 214 3.95 22.39 -13.53
C LEU A 214 4.16 23.06 -14.88
N ASP A 215 5.20 23.86 -15.01
CA ASP A 215 5.46 24.75 -16.16
C ASP A 215 4.27 25.69 -16.48
N GLY A 216 3.61 26.18 -15.42
CA GLY A 216 2.47 27.09 -15.53
C GLY A 216 1.12 26.43 -15.80
N GLU A 217 1.08 25.13 -16.00
CA GLU A 217 -0.14 24.36 -16.28
C GLU A 217 -0.60 23.59 -15.04
N ASP A 218 -1.90 23.61 -14.77
CA ASP A 218 -2.49 22.94 -13.61
C ASP A 218 -2.50 21.42 -13.83
N ILE A 219 -1.75 20.71 -13.00
CA ILE A 219 -1.65 19.24 -13.08
C ILE A 219 -2.98 18.51 -12.86
N ALA A 220 -3.96 19.16 -12.21
CA ALA A 220 -5.28 18.57 -11.98
C ALA A 220 -6.08 18.38 -13.28
N GLN A 221 -5.75 19.13 -14.33
CA GLN A 221 -6.43 19.05 -15.63
C GLN A 221 -5.98 17.86 -16.48
N TYR A 222 -4.84 17.25 -16.17
CA TYR A 222 -4.26 16.14 -16.91
C TYR A 222 -4.57 14.78 -16.28
N GLY A 223 -4.43 13.72 -17.07
CA GLY A 223 -4.54 12.35 -16.57
C GLY A 223 -3.40 12.01 -15.61
N LEU A 224 -3.67 11.11 -14.65
CA LEU A 224 -2.68 10.73 -13.64
C LEU A 224 -1.42 10.12 -14.27
N PHE A 225 -1.57 9.29 -15.29
CA PHE A 225 -0.45 8.71 -16.02
C PHE A 225 0.42 9.79 -16.68
N ASP A 226 -0.20 10.79 -17.32
CA ASP A 226 0.53 11.87 -17.99
C ASP A 226 1.34 12.69 -16.99
N VAL A 227 0.80 13.00 -15.81
CA VAL A 227 1.51 13.73 -14.74
C VAL A 227 2.58 12.85 -14.09
N ARG A 228 2.19 11.67 -13.58
CA ARG A 228 3.09 10.76 -12.83
C ARG A 228 4.25 10.27 -13.70
N SER A 229 4.06 10.14 -15.01
CA SER A 229 5.13 9.76 -15.95
C SER A 229 6.24 10.81 -16.06
N LYS A 230 5.97 12.07 -15.78
CA LYS A 230 6.89 13.20 -15.91
C LYS A 230 7.62 13.57 -14.61
N LEU A 231 7.17 13.04 -13.48
CA LEU A 231 7.78 13.24 -12.17
C LEU A 231 8.61 12.00 -11.78
N SER A 232 9.69 12.18 -11.07
CA SER A 232 10.49 11.08 -10.52
C SER A 232 10.57 11.20 -9.00
N ILE A 233 10.66 10.05 -8.30
CA ILE A 233 10.80 10.01 -6.86
C ILE A 233 11.85 8.98 -6.46
N ILE A 234 12.67 9.33 -5.48
CA ILE A 234 13.48 8.38 -4.72
C ILE A 234 12.90 8.37 -3.30
N PRO A 235 12.17 7.30 -2.93
CA PRO A 235 11.46 7.23 -1.65
C PRO A 235 12.39 6.96 -0.48
N GLN A 236 11.92 7.23 0.73
CA GLN A 236 12.61 6.92 1.98
C GLN A 236 12.87 5.42 2.14
N ASP A 237 11.83 4.61 1.95
CA ASP A 237 11.92 3.16 1.98
C ASP A 237 11.97 2.61 0.55
N PRO A 238 13.15 2.12 0.11
CA PRO A 238 13.31 1.59 -1.24
C PRO A 238 12.56 0.26 -1.38
N VAL A 239 11.51 0.26 -2.21
CA VAL A 239 10.71 -0.93 -2.49
C VAL A 239 11.17 -1.59 -3.78
N LEU A 240 11.50 -2.88 -3.69
CA LEU A 240 11.74 -3.75 -4.84
C LEU A 240 10.63 -4.80 -4.93
N PHE A 241 10.22 -5.10 -6.15
CA PHE A 241 9.23 -6.12 -6.43
C PHE A 241 9.92 -7.47 -6.72
N ALA A 242 9.25 -8.56 -6.36
CA ALA A 242 9.71 -9.89 -6.75
C ALA A 242 9.70 -10.01 -8.29
N GLY A 243 10.82 -10.47 -8.86
CA GLY A 243 11.03 -10.51 -10.31
C GLY A 243 12.52 -10.39 -10.62
N THR A 244 12.90 -9.87 -11.77
CA THR A 244 14.30 -9.65 -12.14
C THR A 244 14.77 -8.22 -11.84
N VAL A 245 16.08 -7.99 -11.84
CA VAL A 245 16.65 -6.63 -11.77
C VAL A 245 16.15 -5.80 -12.94
N ARG A 246 16.04 -6.39 -14.14
CA ARG A 246 15.50 -5.74 -15.33
C ARG A 246 14.07 -5.27 -15.11
N GLU A 247 13.17 -6.15 -14.67
CA GLU A 247 11.77 -5.81 -14.40
C GLU A 247 11.63 -4.74 -13.32
N ASN A 248 12.53 -4.74 -12.34
CA ASN A 248 12.57 -3.71 -11.33
C ASN A 248 13.03 -2.34 -11.85
N LEU A 249 13.90 -2.29 -12.87
CA LEU A 249 14.36 -1.05 -13.48
C LEU A 249 13.43 -0.54 -14.58
N ASP A 250 12.93 -1.44 -15.41
CA ASP A 250 12.06 -1.14 -16.56
C ASP A 250 10.89 -2.13 -16.65
N PRO A 251 9.84 -1.96 -15.84
CA PRO A 251 8.69 -2.86 -15.82
C PRO A 251 7.87 -2.85 -17.13
N PHE A 252 8.04 -1.82 -17.95
CA PHE A 252 7.30 -1.66 -19.20
C PHE A 252 8.11 -2.02 -20.46
N ASN A 253 9.37 -2.46 -20.31
CA ASN A 253 10.30 -2.76 -21.40
C ASN A 253 10.44 -1.63 -22.43
N THR A 254 10.57 -0.40 -21.95
CA THR A 254 10.66 0.81 -22.76
C THR A 254 12.09 1.20 -23.08
N TYR A 255 13.08 0.72 -22.31
CA TYR A 255 14.49 1.07 -22.43
C TYR A 255 15.32 -0.07 -23.01
N SER A 256 16.39 0.28 -23.72
CA SER A 256 17.37 -0.69 -24.21
C SER A 256 18.26 -1.20 -23.06
N ASP A 257 18.87 -2.38 -23.25
CA ASP A 257 19.84 -2.91 -22.29
C ASP A 257 21.00 -1.94 -22.07
N GLN A 258 21.39 -1.22 -23.11
CA GLN A 258 22.45 -0.22 -23.04
C GLN A 258 22.07 0.93 -22.10
N ASP A 259 20.85 1.44 -22.20
CA ASP A 259 20.35 2.49 -21.29
C ASP A 259 20.29 2.01 -19.85
N ILE A 260 19.82 0.77 -19.64
CA ILE A 260 19.74 0.15 -18.30
C ILE A 260 21.14 0.01 -17.69
N TRP A 261 22.13 -0.49 -18.46
CA TRP A 261 23.50 -0.59 -17.98
C TRP A 261 24.12 0.77 -17.69
N GLN A 262 23.87 1.76 -18.53
CA GLN A 262 24.33 3.13 -18.30
C GLN A 262 23.75 3.70 -16.99
N ALA A 263 22.45 3.51 -16.75
CA ALA A 263 21.82 3.95 -15.51
C ALA A 263 22.41 3.25 -14.27
N LEU A 264 22.69 1.95 -14.37
CA LEU A 264 23.36 1.19 -13.31
C LEU A 264 24.79 1.67 -13.07
N GLU A 265 25.54 2.07 -14.13
CA GLU A 265 26.88 2.64 -14.00
C GLU A 265 26.85 3.99 -13.28
N HIS A 266 25.94 4.89 -13.68
CA HIS A 266 25.75 6.19 -13.01
C HIS A 266 25.29 6.04 -11.55
N ALA A 267 24.48 5.02 -11.27
CA ALA A 267 24.09 4.65 -9.89
C ALA A 267 25.18 3.85 -9.13
N ARG A 268 26.35 3.59 -9.72
CA ARG A 268 27.45 2.80 -9.12
C ARG A 268 27.06 1.38 -8.67
N LEU A 269 26.06 0.79 -9.31
CA LEU A 269 25.59 -0.55 -9.01
C LEU A 269 25.93 -1.59 -10.09
N ALA A 270 26.45 -1.14 -11.25
CA ALA A 270 26.74 -1.99 -12.40
C ALA A 270 27.72 -3.14 -12.04
N ASP A 271 28.78 -2.84 -11.29
CA ASP A 271 29.77 -3.86 -10.93
C ASP A 271 29.15 -4.96 -10.06
N PHE A 272 28.29 -4.61 -9.10
CA PHE A 272 27.57 -5.59 -8.30
C PHE A 272 26.67 -6.48 -9.15
N VAL A 273 25.91 -5.91 -10.08
CA VAL A 273 25.03 -6.67 -10.96
C VAL A 273 25.85 -7.57 -11.92
N ARG A 274 27.02 -7.10 -12.41
CA ARG A 274 27.93 -7.87 -13.26
C ARG A 274 28.54 -9.09 -12.56
N THR A 275 28.70 -9.05 -11.22
CA THR A 275 29.18 -10.22 -10.45
C THR A 275 28.17 -11.34 -10.34
N LYS A 276 26.90 -11.09 -10.68
CA LYS A 276 25.86 -12.12 -10.69
C LYS A 276 25.85 -12.85 -12.03
N ASP A 277 25.72 -14.17 -12.00
CA ASP A 277 25.77 -15.01 -13.21
C ASP A 277 24.64 -14.62 -14.20
N GLU A 278 23.44 -14.33 -13.67
CA GLU A 278 22.26 -13.94 -14.45
C GLU A 278 22.25 -12.44 -14.82
N ARG A 279 23.14 -11.62 -14.28
CA ARG A 279 23.21 -10.17 -14.56
C ARG A 279 21.87 -9.45 -14.36
N LEU A 280 21.30 -8.88 -15.46
CA LEU A 280 20.00 -8.19 -15.43
C LEU A 280 18.83 -9.11 -15.09
N GLU A 281 18.95 -10.40 -15.39
CA GLU A 281 17.94 -11.42 -15.07
C GLU A 281 18.09 -11.96 -13.62
N PHE A 282 19.04 -11.45 -12.84
CA PHE A 282 19.20 -11.83 -11.44
C PHE A 282 17.91 -11.59 -10.67
N VAL A 283 17.45 -12.64 -9.96
CA VAL A 283 16.16 -12.64 -9.26
C VAL A 283 16.21 -11.80 -8.00
N VAL A 284 15.28 -10.87 -7.91
CA VAL A 284 14.97 -10.07 -6.73
C VAL A 284 13.91 -10.81 -5.92
N THR A 285 14.18 -11.13 -4.66
CA THR A 285 13.20 -11.75 -3.77
C THR A 285 12.14 -10.74 -3.31
N GLN A 286 11.05 -11.24 -2.72
CA GLN A 286 9.99 -10.38 -2.21
C GLN A 286 10.56 -9.28 -1.28
N GLY A 287 10.22 -8.01 -1.56
CA GLY A 287 10.74 -6.86 -0.81
C GLY A 287 12.24 -6.58 -1.02
N GLY A 288 12.93 -7.33 -1.91
CA GLY A 288 14.36 -7.15 -2.18
C GLY A 288 15.26 -7.55 -1.00
N GLU A 289 14.87 -8.55 -0.21
CA GLU A 289 15.62 -8.97 0.99
C GLU A 289 17.04 -9.48 0.68
N ASN A 290 17.28 -9.90 -0.56
CA ASN A 290 18.60 -10.32 -1.06
C ASN A 290 19.51 -9.14 -1.48
N PHE A 291 19.04 -7.89 -1.31
CA PHE A 291 19.81 -6.67 -1.49
C PHE A 291 19.96 -5.92 -0.16
N SER A 292 21.11 -5.30 0.07
CA SER A 292 21.25 -4.36 1.19
C SER A 292 20.35 -3.14 1.02
N VAL A 293 20.05 -2.42 2.10
CA VAL A 293 19.25 -1.19 2.04
C VAL A 293 19.88 -0.18 1.07
N GLY A 294 21.21 0.01 1.13
CA GLY A 294 21.95 0.87 0.21
C GLY A 294 21.82 0.43 -1.25
N GLN A 295 21.94 -0.87 -1.54
CA GLN A 295 21.77 -1.39 -2.90
C GLN A 295 20.36 -1.19 -3.43
N ARG A 296 19.33 -1.36 -2.58
CA ARG A 296 17.94 -1.07 -2.96
C ARG A 296 17.75 0.40 -3.30
N GLN A 297 18.38 1.29 -2.55
CA GLN A 297 18.34 2.73 -2.83
C GLN A 297 19.04 3.08 -4.15
N LEU A 298 20.18 2.45 -4.45
CA LEU A 298 20.88 2.60 -5.72
C LEU A 298 20.03 2.12 -6.91
N ILE A 299 19.21 1.07 -6.73
CA ILE A 299 18.22 0.65 -7.75
C ILE A 299 17.15 1.73 -7.94
N CYS A 300 16.64 2.34 -6.87
CA CYS A 300 15.69 3.45 -6.97
C CYS A 300 16.32 4.68 -7.66
N LEU A 301 17.60 4.96 -7.40
CA LEU A 301 18.36 5.98 -8.11
C LEU A 301 18.47 5.64 -9.61
N ALA A 302 18.81 4.40 -9.96
CA ALA A 302 18.89 3.96 -11.36
C ALA A 302 17.52 4.08 -12.08
N ARG A 303 16.41 3.77 -11.42
CA ARG A 303 15.05 4.03 -11.94
C ARG A 303 14.83 5.52 -12.26
N ALA A 304 15.25 6.40 -11.34
CA ALA A 304 15.11 7.85 -11.54
C ALA A 304 15.96 8.34 -12.71
N LEU A 305 17.18 7.82 -12.87
CA LEU A 305 18.09 8.13 -13.98
C LEU A 305 17.53 7.66 -15.33
N LEU A 306 16.94 6.46 -15.40
CA LEU A 306 16.30 5.96 -16.62
C LEU A 306 15.15 6.86 -17.07
N LYS A 307 14.35 7.32 -16.12
CA LYS A 307 13.14 8.11 -16.39
C LYS A 307 13.46 9.52 -16.95
N ARG A 308 14.62 10.10 -16.67
CA ARG A 308 15.07 11.42 -17.12
C ARG A 308 14.02 12.53 -16.91
N ALA A 309 13.31 12.48 -15.77
CA ALA A 309 12.29 13.46 -15.46
C ALA A 309 12.88 14.85 -15.19
N LYS A 310 12.13 15.92 -15.52
CA LYS A 310 12.53 17.30 -15.23
C LYS A 310 12.35 17.70 -13.76
N VAL A 311 11.53 16.97 -13.02
CA VAL A 311 11.29 17.17 -11.58
C VAL A 311 11.58 15.88 -10.84
N LEU A 312 12.48 15.96 -9.86
CA LEU A 312 12.86 14.86 -8.97
C LEU A 312 12.50 15.20 -7.53
N VAL A 313 11.83 14.30 -6.85
CA VAL A 313 11.58 14.36 -5.41
C VAL A 313 12.45 13.35 -4.69
N LEU A 314 13.19 13.82 -3.67
CA LEU A 314 13.99 12.99 -2.79
C LEU A 314 13.34 12.99 -1.42
N ASP A 315 12.82 11.85 -0.98
CA ASP A 315 12.22 11.70 0.34
C ASP A 315 13.17 10.92 1.24
N GLU A 316 13.96 11.64 2.07
CA GLU A 316 14.93 11.07 3.01
C GLU A 316 15.80 9.92 2.47
N ALA A 317 16.17 10.01 1.21
CA ALA A 317 16.77 8.92 0.44
C ALA A 317 18.01 8.27 1.10
N THR A 318 18.56 8.82 2.19
CA THR A 318 19.84 8.38 2.77
C THR A 318 19.81 8.18 4.28
N ALA A 319 18.65 8.26 4.94
CA ALA A 319 18.56 8.23 6.41
C ALA A 319 19.04 6.91 7.04
N ALA A 320 18.88 5.79 6.34
CA ALA A 320 19.18 4.43 6.83
C ALA A 320 20.38 3.76 6.11
N ILE A 321 21.22 4.55 5.43
CA ILE A 321 22.30 4.06 4.57
C ILE A 321 23.65 4.33 5.24
N ASP A 322 24.63 3.48 4.94
CA ASP A 322 26.03 3.68 5.33
C ASP A 322 26.62 4.95 4.66
N PRO A 323 27.57 5.62 5.31
CA PRO A 323 28.13 6.89 4.82
C PRO A 323 28.76 6.82 3.42
N GLU A 324 29.29 5.65 3.04
CA GLU A 324 29.91 5.44 1.74
C GLU A 324 28.85 5.43 0.62
N SER A 325 27.76 4.68 0.80
CA SER A 325 26.65 4.64 -0.13
C SER A 325 25.92 5.99 -0.20
N ASP A 326 25.78 6.71 0.92
CA ASP A 326 25.21 8.06 0.96
C ASP A 326 26.04 9.03 0.09
N ALA A 327 27.36 9.06 0.28
CA ALA A 327 28.25 9.91 -0.54
C ALA A 327 28.14 9.62 -2.04
N ILE A 328 28.00 8.34 -2.41
CA ILE A 328 27.81 7.93 -3.82
C ILE A 328 26.49 8.47 -4.36
N ILE A 329 25.39 8.32 -3.60
CA ILE A 329 24.06 8.80 -4.01
C ILE A 329 24.07 10.32 -4.19
N GLN A 330 24.61 11.07 -3.22
CA GLN A 330 24.70 12.51 -3.28
C GLN A 330 25.56 13.00 -4.46
N ASP A 331 26.71 12.37 -4.72
CA ASP A 331 27.57 12.70 -5.86
C ASP A 331 26.86 12.45 -7.20
N SER A 332 26.17 11.30 -7.31
CA SER A 332 25.40 10.97 -8.51
C SER A 332 24.22 11.94 -8.73
N ILE A 333 23.49 12.32 -7.67
CA ILE A 333 22.41 13.29 -7.76
C ILE A 333 22.94 14.65 -8.24
N ARG A 334 24.04 15.14 -7.69
CA ARG A 334 24.63 16.43 -8.08
C ARG A 334 25.08 16.47 -9.54
N LYS A 335 25.60 15.35 -10.07
CA LYS A 335 26.12 15.27 -11.43
C LYS A 335 25.02 15.04 -12.46
N GLU A 336 24.18 14.05 -12.22
CA GLU A 336 23.24 13.55 -13.22
C GLU A 336 21.94 14.38 -13.28
N PHE A 337 21.53 14.98 -12.16
CA PHE A 337 20.31 15.80 -12.07
C PHE A 337 20.58 17.31 -12.05
N LYS A 338 21.71 17.74 -12.64
CA LYS A 338 22.09 19.15 -12.67
C LYS A 338 21.01 20.02 -13.32
N ASP A 339 20.43 19.56 -14.42
CA ASP A 339 19.42 20.28 -15.21
C ASP A 339 17.97 19.92 -14.81
N CYS A 340 17.79 19.34 -13.63
CA CYS A 340 16.48 18.97 -13.10
C CYS A 340 16.14 19.82 -11.88
N THR A 341 14.87 20.14 -11.71
CA THR A 341 14.35 20.70 -10.46
C THR A 341 14.31 19.59 -9.42
N VAL A 342 14.93 19.83 -8.26
CA VAL A 342 15.02 18.81 -7.19
C VAL A 342 14.40 19.33 -5.92
N LEU A 343 13.43 18.58 -5.41
CA LEU A 343 12.79 18.82 -4.11
C LEU A 343 13.30 17.77 -3.12
N THR A 344 14.10 18.16 -2.13
CA THR A 344 14.70 17.26 -1.15
C THR A 344 14.02 17.42 0.19
N ILE A 345 13.26 16.41 0.61
CA ILE A 345 12.76 16.31 1.99
C ILE A 345 13.88 15.75 2.85
N ALA A 346 14.33 16.54 3.82
CA ALA A 346 15.45 16.17 4.65
C ALA A 346 15.08 16.08 6.14
N HIS A 347 15.57 15.02 6.78
CA HIS A 347 15.68 14.94 8.25
C HIS A 347 17.07 15.35 8.74
N ARG A 348 18.10 15.22 7.89
CA ARG A 348 19.46 15.69 8.19
C ARG A 348 19.68 17.04 7.52
N LEU A 349 19.80 18.09 8.31
CA LEU A 349 19.95 19.45 7.79
C LEU A 349 21.22 19.63 6.98
N ASN A 350 22.27 18.86 7.26
CA ASN A 350 23.54 18.91 6.51
C ASN A 350 23.39 18.59 5.03
N THR A 351 22.39 17.81 4.63
CA THR A 351 22.19 17.41 3.22
C THR A 351 21.55 18.50 2.37
N ILE A 352 20.95 19.51 2.99
CA ILE A 352 20.23 20.57 2.29
C ILE A 352 20.90 21.95 2.34
N VAL A 353 22.02 22.08 3.07
CA VAL A 353 22.75 23.36 3.15
C VAL A 353 23.27 23.81 1.78
N ASP A 354 23.56 22.84 0.91
CA ASP A 354 24.00 23.10 -0.46
C ASP A 354 22.83 23.35 -1.42
N SER A 355 21.57 23.38 -0.95
CA SER A 355 20.41 23.73 -1.77
C SER A 355 20.36 25.22 -2.08
N ASP A 356 19.79 25.59 -3.22
CA ASP A 356 19.63 26.99 -3.61
C ASP A 356 18.70 27.74 -2.66
N ARG A 357 17.58 27.11 -2.28
CA ARG A 357 16.64 27.63 -1.28
C ARG A 357 16.14 26.52 -0.36
N ILE A 358 15.63 26.94 0.80
CA ILE A 358 15.03 26.04 1.80
C ILE A 358 13.61 26.49 2.07
N LEU A 359 12.69 25.54 1.98
CA LEU A 359 11.29 25.66 2.36
C LEU A 359 11.09 25.08 3.76
N VAL A 360 10.71 25.93 4.70
CA VAL A 360 10.39 25.51 6.08
C VAL A 360 8.88 25.38 6.23
N LEU A 361 8.43 24.16 6.53
CA LEU A 361 7.02 23.88 6.82
C LEU A 361 6.80 23.80 8.33
N ASP A 362 5.75 24.44 8.80
CA ASP A 362 5.26 24.30 10.16
C ASP A 362 3.73 24.19 10.17
N GLN A 363 3.20 23.19 10.87
CA GLN A 363 1.76 22.92 11.01
C GLN A 363 0.96 22.95 9.69
N GLY A 364 1.58 22.51 8.60
CA GLY A 364 0.96 22.44 7.27
C GLY A 364 1.01 23.76 6.49
N GLN A 365 1.75 24.75 6.93
CA GLN A 365 1.91 26.06 6.27
C GLN A 365 3.37 26.33 5.93
N VAL A 366 3.61 27.21 4.94
CA VAL A 366 4.94 27.72 4.64
C VAL A 366 5.30 28.78 5.66
N ALA A 367 6.26 28.47 6.54
CA ALA A 367 6.75 29.41 7.53
C ALA A 367 7.87 30.31 7.00
N GLU A 368 8.80 29.74 6.24
CA GLU A 368 9.94 30.43 5.65
C GLU A 368 10.31 29.82 4.31
N PHE A 369 10.76 30.65 3.35
CA PHE A 369 11.25 30.18 2.07
C PHE A 369 12.29 31.16 1.50
N ASP A 370 13.55 30.83 1.67
CA ASP A 370 14.68 31.67 1.19
C ASP A 370 15.98 30.86 1.07
N THR A 371 17.08 31.53 0.74
CA THR A 371 18.40 30.91 0.70
C THR A 371 18.87 30.47 2.08
N PRO A 372 19.68 29.41 2.19
CA PRO A 372 20.18 28.92 3.50
C PRO A 372 20.87 30.02 4.32
N SER A 373 21.66 30.86 3.66
CA SER A 373 22.37 31.98 4.32
C SER A 373 21.44 33.04 4.87
N ALA A 374 20.37 33.39 4.15
CA ALA A 374 19.40 34.37 4.61
C ALA A 374 18.60 33.84 5.81
N LEU A 375 18.19 32.54 5.77
CA LEU A 375 17.45 31.90 6.86
C LEU A 375 18.28 31.75 8.14
N LEU A 376 19.57 31.43 8.02
CA LEU A 376 20.49 31.36 9.18
C LEU A 376 20.77 32.73 9.81
N ALA A 377 20.76 33.80 9.00
CA ALA A 377 20.96 35.17 9.47
C ALA A 377 19.72 35.74 10.18
N LYS A 378 18.54 35.16 9.98
CA LYS A 378 17.28 35.62 10.53
C LYS A 378 17.17 35.33 12.03
N GLU A 379 17.15 36.38 12.87
CA GLU A 379 16.96 36.21 14.31
C GLU A 379 15.54 35.71 14.63
N GLY A 380 15.47 34.65 15.44
CA GLY A 380 14.19 33.99 15.77
C GLY A 380 13.57 33.16 14.65
N GLY A 381 14.31 32.90 13.55
CA GLY A 381 13.87 32.07 12.45
C GLY A 381 13.69 30.60 12.85
N LEU A 382 12.66 29.95 12.33
CA LEU A 382 12.40 28.53 12.56
C LEU A 382 13.53 27.65 12.00
N PHE A 383 14.06 27.98 10.83
CA PHE A 383 15.20 27.26 10.27
C PHE A 383 16.43 27.31 11.17
N LYS A 384 16.76 28.51 11.67
CA LYS A 384 17.89 28.70 12.60
C LYS A 384 17.72 27.86 13.87
N SER A 385 16.52 27.87 14.47
CA SER A 385 16.21 27.05 15.64
C SER A 385 16.36 25.55 15.38
N LEU A 386 15.90 25.06 14.21
CA LEU A 386 16.08 23.67 13.81
C LEU A 386 17.56 23.32 13.60
N TRP A 387 18.33 24.24 13.01
CA TRP A 387 19.76 24.07 12.77
C TRP A 387 20.56 23.99 14.08
N GLU A 388 20.32 24.92 15.00
CA GLU A 388 20.95 24.91 16.32
C GLU A 388 20.66 23.63 17.10
N SER A 389 19.40 23.21 17.13
CA SER A 389 18.99 21.96 17.79
C SER A 389 19.61 20.69 17.14
N ALA A 390 19.92 20.71 15.86
CA ALA A 390 20.55 19.60 15.16
C ALA A 390 22.10 19.57 15.32
N SER A 391 22.71 20.72 15.59
CA SER A 391 24.16 20.82 15.84
C SER A 391 24.55 20.52 17.28
N GLU A 392 23.60 20.51 18.21
CA GLU A 392 23.82 20.15 19.62
C GLU A 392 23.69 18.62 19.89
N ASN A 393 23.18 17.84 18.94
CA ASN A 393 23.07 16.38 19.02
C ASN A 393 24.08 15.68 18.08
#